data_3d601ca2ee5c04b8962d80e6e7ea0121
#
_entry.id   3d601ca2ee5c04b8962d80e6e7ea0121
#
_cell.length_a   1.000
_cell.length_b   1.000
_cell.length_c   1.000
_cell.angle_alpha   90.00
_cell.angle_beta   90.00
_cell.angle_gamma   90.00
#
_symmetry.space_group_name_H-M   'P 1'
#
loop_
_entity.id
_entity.type
_entity.pdbx_description
1 polymer ?
#
loop_
_entity_poly.entity_id
_entity_poly.type
_entity_poly.pdbx_seq_one_letter_code
_entity_poly.pdbx_strand_id
1 'polypeptide(L)' 'MMKYVCDVCGYVYDPELGDPENGVAPGTPWEEVPEDWTCPLCSVGKDQFSEEE' A
#
# COMPACT_ATOMS: atom_id res chain seq x y z
N MET A 1 5.07 -8.70 -8.49
CA MET A 1 3.86 -7.88 -8.36
C MET A 1 4.24 -6.40 -8.40
N MET A 2 3.34 -5.58 -8.89
CA MET A 2 3.61 -4.14 -9.02
C MET A 2 3.61 -3.46 -7.66
N LYS A 3 4.56 -2.56 -7.47
CA LYS A 3 4.60 -1.73 -6.26
C LYS A 3 3.74 -0.49 -6.47
N TYR A 4 3.28 0.08 -5.37
CA TYR A 4 2.46 1.29 -5.39
C TYR A 4 3.08 2.31 -4.45
N VAL A 5 3.14 3.57 -4.89
CA VAL A 5 3.79 4.64 -4.13
C VAL A 5 2.75 5.66 -3.69
N CYS A 6 2.84 6.09 -2.44
CA CYS A 6 1.98 7.14 -1.92
C CYS A 6 2.38 8.47 -2.55
N ASP A 7 1.41 9.13 -3.20
CA ASP A 7 1.67 10.39 -3.88
C ASP A 7 1.90 11.56 -2.91
N VAL A 8 1.59 11.37 -1.64
CA VAL A 8 1.70 12.42 -0.63
C VAL A 8 3.04 12.35 0.10
N CYS A 9 3.43 11.18 0.60
CA CYS A 9 4.65 11.07 1.42
C CYS A 9 5.75 10.21 0.80
N GLY A 10 5.46 9.50 -0.28
CA GLY A 10 6.46 8.65 -0.94
C GLY A 10 6.59 7.24 -0.37
N TYR A 11 5.72 6.84 0.56
CA TYR A 11 5.74 5.48 1.07
C TYR A 11 5.49 4.48 -0.08
N VAL A 12 6.25 3.39 -0.12
CA VAL A 12 6.10 2.38 -1.16
C VAL A 12 5.44 1.13 -0.55
N TYR A 13 4.27 0.75 -1.08
CA TYR A 13 3.67 -0.52 -0.73
C TYR A 13 4.27 -1.60 -1.64
N ASP A 14 5.02 -2.53 -1.03
CA ASP A 14 5.60 -3.65 -1.74
C ASP A 14 4.74 -4.89 -1.44
N PRO A 15 4.03 -5.43 -2.44
CA PRO A 15 3.16 -6.59 -2.20
C PRO A 15 3.87 -7.79 -1.59
N GLU A 16 5.16 -7.97 -1.86
CA GLU A 16 5.90 -9.09 -1.30
C GLU A 16 6.14 -8.93 0.20
N LEU A 17 6.19 -7.71 0.68
CA LEU A 17 6.36 -7.40 2.10
C LEU A 17 5.03 -7.20 2.82
N GLY A 18 4.03 -6.70 2.11
CA GLY A 18 2.74 -6.36 2.68
C GLY A 18 2.85 -5.27 3.73
N ASP A 19 1.91 -5.25 4.65
CA ASP A 19 1.91 -4.34 5.79
C ASP A 19 1.30 -5.06 6.99
N PRO A 20 2.03 -6.06 7.54
CA PRO A 20 1.47 -6.92 8.59
C PRO A 20 1.04 -6.17 9.84
N GLU A 21 1.69 -5.05 10.15
CA GLU A 21 1.33 -4.25 11.32
C GLU A 21 -0.07 -3.66 11.19
N ASN A 22 -0.54 -3.51 9.96
CA ASN A 22 -1.87 -2.94 9.68
C ASN A 22 -2.80 -3.98 9.03
N GLY A 23 -2.50 -5.26 9.22
CA GLY A 23 -3.40 -6.33 8.82
C GLY A 23 -3.28 -6.78 7.37
N VAL A 24 -2.22 -6.39 6.67
CA VAL A 24 -1.99 -6.79 5.29
C VAL A 24 -0.85 -7.79 5.24
N ALA A 25 -1.14 -9.06 5.03
CA ALA A 25 -0.13 -10.10 5.04
C ALA A 25 0.86 -9.96 3.87
N PRO A 26 2.11 -10.40 4.05
CA PRO A 26 3.06 -10.47 2.93
C PRO A 26 2.49 -11.32 1.80
N GLY A 27 2.69 -10.88 0.57
CA GLY A 27 2.16 -11.58 -0.60
C GLY A 27 0.78 -11.11 -1.04
N THR A 28 0.25 -10.04 -0.43
CA THR A 28 -1.06 -9.52 -0.79
C THR A 28 -0.94 -8.55 -1.96
N PRO A 29 -1.55 -8.84 -3.12
CA PRO A 29 -1.54 -7.91 -4.23
C PRO A 29 -2.36 -6.67 -3.90
N TRP A 30 -2.04 -5.56 -4.58
CA TRP A 30 -2.66 -4.27 -4.28
C TRP A 30 -4.19 -4.31 -4.31
N GLU A 31 -4.75 -4.98 -5.29
CA GLU A 31 -6.21 -5.04 -5.44
C GLU A 31 -6.90 -5.80 -4.30
N GLU A 32 -6.14 -6.57 -3.52
CA GLU A 32 -6.69 -7.29 -2.37
C GLU A 32 -6.45 -6.56 -1.05
N VAL A 33 -5.70 -5.46 -1.08
CA VAL A 33 -5.54 -4.62 0.10
C VAL A 33 -6.90 -4.00 0.43
N PRO A 34 -7.36 -4.07 1.70
CA PRO A 34 -8.67 -3.53 2.06
C PRO A 34 -8.85 -2.07 1.64
N GLU A 35 -10.07 -1.73 1.25
CA GLU A 35 -10.37 -0.37 0.82
C GLU A 35 -10.20 0.66 1.93
N ASP A 36 -10.32 0.23 3.18
CA ASP A 36 -10.15 1.11 4.33
C ASP A 36 -8.71 1.17 4.84
N TRP A 37 -7.79 0.46 4.19
CA TRP A 37 -6.38 0.56 4.52
C TRP A 37 -5.85 1.95 4.16
N THR A 38 -5.00 2.48 5.01
CA THR A 38 -4.42 3.79 4.78
C THR A 38 -2.90 3.71 4.84
N CYS A 39 -2.25 4.72 4.25
CA CYS A 39 -0.79 4.81 4.29
C CYS A 39 -0.31 4.84 5.74
N PRO A 40 0.63 3.97 6.13
CA PRO A 40 1.09 3.93 7.52
C PRO A 40 1.89 5.15 7.94
N LEU A 41 2.33 5.97 6.99
CA LEU A 41 3.12 7.16 7.31
C LEU A 41 2.31 8.44 7.33
N CYS A 42 1.36 8.62 6.40
CA CYS A 42 0.61 9.86 6.31
C CYS A 42 -0.91 9.69 6.39
N SER A 43 -1.38 8.46 6.47
CA SER A 43 -2.79 8.12 6.69
C SER A 43 -3.77 8.45 5.56
N VAL A 44 -3.27 8.71 4.35
CA VAL A 44 -4.17 8.89 3.20
C VAL A 44 -4.65 7.52 2.70
N GLY A 45 -5.78 7.51 2.02
CA GLY A 45 -6.34 6.27 1.50
C GLY A 45 -5.65 5.77 0.24
N LYS A 46 -6.11 4.61 -0.24
CA LYS A 46 -5.53 3.97 -1.43
C LYS A 46 -5.64 4.85 -2.68
N ASP A 47 -6.61 5.74 -2.72
CA ASP A 47 -6.82 6.63 -3.86
C ASP A 47 -5.68 7.64 -4.06
N GLN A 48 -4.80 7.79 -3.09
CA GLN A 48 -3.63 8.64 -3.19
C GLN A 48 -2.37 7.88 -3.58
N PHE A 49 -2.51 6.64 -4.03
CA PHE A 49 -1.38 5.83 -4.46
C PHE A 49 -1.36 5.69 -5.97
N SER A 50 -0.15 5.65 -6.52
CA SER A 50 0.08 5.45 -7.95
C SER A 50 0.93 4.21 -8.16
N GLU A 51 0.70 3.52 -9.27
CA GLU A 51 1.47 2.35 -9.63
C GLU A 51 2.90 2.74 -9.95
N GLU A 52 3.85 2.03 -9.35
CA GLU A 52 5.27 2.24 -9.62
C GLU A 52 5.76 1.14 -10.55
N GLU A 53 6.35 1.53 -11.67
CA GLU A 53 6.89 0.58 -12.63
C GLU A 53 8.34 0.21 -12.37
#